data_4859ddbe560d46aeb468421703a60b41
#
_entry.id   4859ddbe560d46aeb468421703a60b41
#
_cell.length_a   1.000
_cell.length_b   1.000
_cell.length_c   1.000
_cell.angle_alpha   90.00
_cell.angle_beta   90.00
_cell.angle_gamma   90.00
#
_symmetry.space_group_name_H-M   'P 1'
#
loop_
_entity.id
_entity.type
_entity.pdbx_description
1 polymer ?
#
loop_
_entity_poly.entity_id
_entity_poly.type
_entity_poly.pdbx_seq_one_letter_code
_entity_poly.pdbx_strand_id
1 'polypeptide(L)'
;SAGACSASARPSMGMATTTTLAASRLLLFVRLVVAVPFAVGLAGGSQLDPQQLLALRALGLAAHPSGEPCEAGGAVAASCDAGVPFRRVTSLALTNCSDTTSVSAAALEALAPSLRTLAFLDCPAAPPRLLPPEQLAAGLWYFSCTASLRRLSTVWLSRLANLTDLTVTDTPLATGSPSELAVVISHMDHLTRLTLSNANLSGFLPHHWHCPNLTRLDLSRNRIAGSIPDTITLLAGITHLNLSSNALTGHIPAYIGDLISLTAVDLSNNSLSGGIPETVSTLPELEVLNLGSNRLNGSIPPFLSEMMGLKELNLENNDFDGMLPFSARFLSRLRVFRAAGNSKLCYNRSVLAEEVAVGVAPCDKYGFPVTAPPAATAQSEKGTADHDDDGDADGGDDARGGRPSAVVLGLGIGLSCLAFVVILLVCLCKVCR
;
A
#
# COMPACT_ATOMS: atom_id res chain seq x y z
N SER A 1 48.40 11.47 35.01
CA SER A 1 48.21 10.01 35.08
C SER A 1 47.10 9.57 34.11
N ALA A 2 47.49 9.03 33.03
CA ALA A 2 47.26 7.71 32.49
C ALA A 2 45.75 7.32 32.47
N GLY A 3 45.15 6.92 31.42
CA GLY A 3 45.59 6.33 30.16
C GLY A 3 44.42 5.72 29.40
N ALA A 4 44.77 5.33 28.23
CA ALA A 4 44.20 4.27 27.39
C ALA A 4 43.04 4.57 26.46
N CYS A 5 43.40 4.69 25.20
CA CYS A 5 42.61 4.45 24.01
C CYS A 5 42.09 3.01 23.92
N SER A 6 40.85 2.85 23.48
CA SER A 6 40.39 1.59 22.92
C SER A 6 39.62 1.87 21.63
N ALA A 7 40.13 1.34 20.55
CA ALA A 7 39.60 1.40 19.21
C ALA A 7 38.36 0.48 19.10
N SER A 8 37.26 1.01 18.60
CA SER A 8 36.06 0.25 18.26
C SER A 8 35.99 0.06 16.74
N ALA A 9 36.08 -1.19 16.34
CA ALA A 9 35.92 -1.65 14.96
C ALA A 9 34.45 -1.44 14.47
N ARG A 10 34.31 -0.94 13.25
CA ARG A 10 33.02 -0.91 12.52
C ARG A 10 32.68 -2.33 12.04
N PRO A 11 31.46 -2.80 12.23
CA PRO A 11 30.99 -3.97 11.49
C PRO A 11 30.39 -3.54 10.14
N SER A 12 30.79 -4.27 9.10
CA SER A 12 30.30 -4.20 7.73
C SER A 12 28.78 -4.48 7.66
N MET A 13 28.07 -3.63 6.91
CA MET A 13 26.67 -3.85 6.55
C MET A 13 26.55 -5.05 5.59
N GLY A 14 26.03 -6.17 6.09
CA GLY A 14 25.54 -7.28 5.29
C GLY A 14 24.09 -7.03 4.87
N MET A 15 23.79 -7.28 3.60
CA MET A 15 22.44 -7.28 3.02
C MET A 15 21.50 -8.19 3.83
N ALA A 16 20.54 -7.61 4.55
CA ALA A 16 19.45 -8.37 5.16
C ALA A 16 18.40 -8.64 4.07
N THR A 17 18.19 -9.90 3.77
CA THR A 17 17.18 -10.38 2.82
C THR A 17 15.76 -10.18 3.37
N THR A 18 14.80 -10.00 2.48
CA THR A 18 13.36 -9.73 2.73
C THR A 18 12.64 -10.70 3.68
N THR A 19 13.25 -11.84 4.00
CA THR A 19 12.72 -12.85 4.93
C THR A 19 12.72 -12.45 6.41
N THR A 20 13.57 -11.49 6.81
CA THR A 20 13.63 -11.03 8.21
C THR A 20 12.50 -10.08 8.60
N LEU A 21 11.88 -9.40 7.64
CA LEU A 21 10.74 -8.51 7.90
C LEU A 21 9.44 -9.27 8.21
N ALA A 22 9.23 -10.44 7.61
CA ALA A 22 8.10 -11.31 7.91
C ALA A 22 8.18 -11.90 9.34
N ALA A 23 9.37 -12.35 9.74
CA ALA A 23 9.58 -12.88 11.08
C ALA A 23 9.46 -11.82 12.18
N SER A 24 9.88 -10.58 11.91
CA SER A 24 9.76 -9.47 12.86
C SER A 24 8.29 -9.02 13.04
N ARG A 25 7.48 -9.10 11.97
CA ARG A 25 6.05 -8.84 12.08
C ARG A 25 5.30 -9.94 12.83
N LEU A 26 5.70 -11.20 12.67
CA LEU A 26 5.15 -12.32 13.41
C LEU A 26 5.43 -12.21 14.93
N LEU A 27 6.63 -11.78 15.32
CA LEU A 27 7.00 -11.57 16.73
C LEU A 27 6.28 -10.37 17.37
N LEU A 28 5.97 -9.30 16.60
CA LEU A 28 5.15 -8.20 17.10
C LEU A 28 3.68 -8.60 17.27
N PHE A 29 3.14 -9.42 16.35
CA PHE A 29 1.76 -9.91 16.45
C PHE A 29 1.56 -10.83 17.65
N VAL A 30 2.49 -11.78 17.87
CA VAL A 30 2.46 -12.66 19.05
C VAL A 30 2.65 -11.88 20.34
N ARG A 31 3.44 -10.78 20.32
CA ARG A 31 3.63 -9.94 21.52
C ARG A 31 2.45 -9.00 21.81
N LEU A 32 1.68 -8.55 20.80
CA LEU A 32 0.51 -7.71 21.04
C LEU A 32 -0.69 -8.53 21.58
N VAL A 33 -0.80 -9.80 21.19
CA VAL A 33 -1.81 -10.73 21.73
C VAL A 33 -1.45 -11.20 23.15
N VAL A 34 -0.17 -11.16 23.53
CA VAL A 34 0.32 -11.68 24.82
C VAL A 34 0.63 -10.58 25.85
N ALA A 35 0.61 -9.29 25.47
CA ALA A 35 0.88 -8.18 26.40
C ALA A 35 -0.36 -7.73 27.20
N VAL A 36 -1.16 -8.68 27.69
CA VAL A 36 -2.03 -8.44 28.84
C VAL A 36 -1.18 -8.70 30.09
N PRO A 37 -1.15 -7.82 31.12
CA PRO A 37 -0.28 -8.00 32.26
C PRO A 37 -0.58 -9.32 32.97
N PHE A 38 0.43 -10.16 33.08
CA PHE A 38 0.40 -11.37 33.91
C PHE A 38 0.26 -10.94 35.40
N ALA A 39 -0.97 -10.88 35.88
CA ALA A 39 -1.20 -11.00 37.30
C ALA A 39 -1.10 -12.50 37.63
N VAL A 40 0.06 -12.93 38.13
CA VAL A 40 0.23 -14.28 38.69
C VAL A 40 -0.57 -14.34 39.98
N GLY A 41 -1.85 -14.72 39.86
CA GLY A 41 -2.67 -15.17 40.98
C GLY A 41 -2.58 -16.68 41.07
N LEU A 42 -1.98 -17.19 42.15
CA LEU A 42 -2.12 -18.58 42.61
C LEU A 42 -3.61 -18.83 42.89
N ALA A 43 -4.35 -19.32 41.90
CA ALA A 43 -5.71 -19.80 42.07
C ALA A 43 -5.86 -21.11 41.30
N GLY A 44 -6.43 -22.12 41.92
CA GLY A 44 -6.76 -23.41 41.31
C GLY A 44 -7.47 -23.16 39.97
N GLY A 45 -6.92 -23.72 38.88
CA GLY A 45 -7.31 -23.39 37.52
C GLY A 45 -8.82 -23.66 37.30
N SER A 46 -9.58 -22.59 37.07
CA SER A 46 -10.93 -22.73 36.53
C SER A 46 -10.83 -23.29 35.11
N GLN A 47 -11.59 -24.34 34.82
CA GLN A 47 -11.60 -25.00 33.52
C GLN A 47 -12.21 -24.06 32.46
N LEU A 48 -11.79 -24.22 31.21
CA LEU A 48 -12.43 -23.53 30.10
C LEU A 48 -13.88 -23.96 29.94
N ASP A 49 -14.77 -23.05 29.60
CA ASP A 49 -16.14 -23.31 29.26
C ASP A 49 -16.26 -24.50 28.28
N PRO A 50 -17.01 -25.56 28.62
CA PRO A 50 -17.10 -26.78 27.82
C PRO A 50 -17.57 -26.54 26.38
N GLN A 51 -18.48 -25.59 26.15
CA GLN A 51 -18.98 -25.26 24.81
C GLN A 51 -17.90 -24.55 23.99
N GLN A 52 -17.15 -23.66 24.62
CA GLN A 52 -16.03 -22.98 23.94
C GLN A 52 -14.85 -23.94 23.64
N LEU A 53 -14.61 -24.91 24.53
CA LEU A 53 -13.63 -25.97 24.26
C LEU A 53 -14.02 -26.82 23.05
N LEU A 54 -15.30 -27.17 22.90
CA LEU A 54 -15.80 -27.89 21.72
C LEU A 54 -15.67 -27.04 20.46
N ALA A 55 -15.95 -25.73 20.55
CA ALA A 55 -15.79 -24.80 19.45
C ALA A 55 -14.34 -24.70 19.00
N LEU A 56 -13.38 -24.59 19.92
CA LEU A 56 -11.94 -24.56 19.60
C LEU A 56 -11.48 -25.85 18.93
N ARG A 57 -11.96 -27.00 19.40
CA ARG A 57 -11.65 -28.31 18.76
C ARG A 57 -12.21 -28.40 17.36
N ALA A 58 -13.43 -27.89 17.14
CA ALA A 58 -14.03 -27.83 15.80
C ALA A 58 -13.27 -26.91 14.84
N LEU A 59 -12.55 -25.91 15.35
CA LEU A 59 -11.67 -25.02 14.59
C LEU A 59 -10.27 -25.61 14.37
N GLY A 60 -9.97 -26.76 14.93
CA GLY A 60 -8.70 -27.45 14.73
C GLY A 60 -7.69 -27.33 15.90
N LEU A 61 -8.15 -26.92 17.10
CA LEU A 61 -7.31 -26.98 18.28
C LEU A 61 -6.90 -28.44 18.55
N ALA A 62 -5.63 -28.76 18.39
CA ALA A 62 -5.09 -30.05 18.76
C ALA A 62 -5.18 -30.23 20.29
N ALA A 63 -5.50 -31.44 20.75
CA ALA A 63 -5.43 -31.79 22.16
C ALA A 63 -3.99 -31.57 22.64
N HIS A 64 -3.74 -30.54 23.45
CA HIS A 64 -2.44 -30.28 24.02
C HIS A 64 -2.17 -31.29 25.16
N PRO A 65 -0.94 -31.82 25.31
CA PRO A 65 -0.63 -32.76 26.38
C PRO A 65 -0.86 -32.21 27.78
N SER A 66 -0.76 -30.89 27.97
CA SER A 66 -1.03 -30.22 29.26
C SER A 66 -2.52 -29.97 29.54
N GLY A 67 -3.41 -30.17 28.59
CA GLY A 67 -4.86 -30.00 28.77
C GLY A 67 -5.37 -28.57 28.86
N GLU A 68 -4.51 -27.54 28.83
CA GLU A 68 -4.88 -26.12 28.97
C GLU A 68 -4.95 -25.40 27.59
N PRO A 69 -6.15 -25.24 27.02
CA PRO A 69 -6.31 -24.58 25.69
C PRO A 69 -5.90 -23.12 25.68
N CYS A 70 -5.92 -22.44 26.83
CA CYS A 70 -5.61 -21.01 26.96
C CYS A 70 -4.11 -20.71 27.03
N GLU A 71 -3.27 -21.73 27.07
CA GLU A 71 -1.81 -21.64 27.07
C GLU A 71 -1.20 -22.26 25.80
N ALA A 72 -2.05 -22.79 24.91
CA ALA A 72 -1.61 -23.49 23.73
C ALA A 72 -1.03 -22.52 22.68
N GLY A 73 0.24 -22.74 22.34
CA GLY A 73 0.82 -22.25 21.09
C GLY A 73 0.59 -23.27 19.98
N GLY A 74 0.41 -22.81 18.76
CA GLY A 74 0.20 -23.68 17.58
C GLY A 74 -0.65 -23.02 16.52
N ALA A 75 -1.26 -23.82 15.65
CA ALA A 75 -2.14 -23.34 14.59
C ALA A 75 -3.40 -22.62 15.10
N VAL A 76 -3.82 -22.91 16.33
CA VAL A 76 -4.90 -22.21 17.03
C VAL A 76 -4.35 -21.72 18.37
N ALA A 77 -4.25 -20.40 18.53
CA ALA A 77 -3.84 -19.75 19.76
C ALA A 77 -5.05 -19.05 20.39
N ALA A 78 -5.32 -19.36 21.65
CA ALA A 78 -6.43 -18.75 22.40
C ALA A 78 -5.92 -18.13 23.69
N SER A 79 -6.44 -16.94 24.03
CA SER A 79 -6.27 -16.34 25.36
C SER A 79 -7.62 -16.28 26.05
N CYS A 80 -7.61 -16.50 27.36
CA CYS A 80 -8.83 -16.60 28.16
C CYS A 80 -8.82 -15.59 29.31
N ASP A 81 -10.01 -15.26 29.80
CA ASP A 81 -10.20 -14.50 31.04
C ASP A 81 -9.90 -15.34 32.27
N ALA A 82 -10.01 -14.72 33.44
CA ALA A 82 -9.89 -15.37 34.76
C ALA A 82 -11.26 -15.70 35.38
N GLY A 83 -12.31 -15.90 34.56
CA GLY A 83 -13.67 -16.11 34.99
C GLY A 83 -13.89 -17.35 35.87
N VAL A 84 -14.81 -17.28 36.76
CA VAL A 84 -15.24 -18.35 37.66
C VAL A 84 -16.75 -18.57 37.47
N PRO A 85 -17.30 -19.76 37.36
CA PRO A 85 -16.62 -21.07 37.50
C PRO A 85 -15.82 -21.51 36.25
N PHE A 86 -16.03 -20.88 35.08
CA PHE A 86 -15.36 -21.22 33.85
C PHE A 86 -14.62 -20.03 33.26
N ARG A 87 -13.43 -20.27 32.75
CA ARG A 87 -12.69 -19.31 31.89
C ARG A 87 -13.36 -19.25 30.52
N ARG A 88 -13.27 -18.10 29.87
CA ARG A 88 -13.84 -17.88 28.53
C ARG A 88 -12.78 -17.30 27.61
N VAL A 89 -12.85 -17.71 26.35
CA VAL A 89 -11.95 -17.24 25.31
C VAL A 89 -12.24 -15.77 25.00
N THR A 90 -11.22 -14.92 25.16
CA THR A 90 -11.29 -13.48 24.85
C THR A 90 -10.55 -13.13 23.57
N SER A 91 -9.54 -13.91 23.21
CA SER A 91 -8.75 -13.73 21.99
C SER A 91 -8.57 -15.06 21.28
N LEU A 92 -8.73 -15.06 19.97
CA LEU A 92 -8.52 -16.23 19.11
C LEU A 92 -7.68 -15.83 17.89
N ALA A 93 -6.60 -16.57 17.67
CA ALA A 93 -5.80 -16.48 16.45
C ALA A 93 -5.67 -17.85 15.78
N LEU A 94 -6.01 -17.93 14.52
CA LEU A 94 -5.90 -19.10 13.67
C LEU A 94 -4.74 -18.87 12.69
N THR A 95 -3.74 -19.74 12.73
CA THR A 95 -2.53 -19.59 11.90
C THR A 95 -2.23 -20.89 11.14
N ASN A 96 -1.75 -20.76 9.91
CA ASN A 96 -1.33 -21.92 9.08
C ASN A 96 -2.40 -23.02 8.99
N CYS A 97 -3.66 -22.64 8.80
CA CYS A 97 -4.75 -23.60 8.70
C CYS A 97 -4.64 -24.46 7.44
N SER A 98 -5.18 -25.68 7.51
CA SER A 98 -5.35 -26.50 6.32
C SER A 98 -6.50 -25.99 5.45
N ASP A 99 -6.47 -26.31 4.15
CA ASP A 99 -7.55 -26.00 3.20
C ASP A 99 -8.92 -26.60 3.60
N THR A 100 -8.92 -27.63 4.44
CA THR A 100 -10.12 -28.30 4.95
C THR A 100 -10.70 -27.63 6.18
N THR A 101 -9.97 -26.69 6.81
CA THR A 101 -10.47 -25.95 7.97
C THR A 101 -11.65 -25.09 7.54
N SER A 102 -12.73 -25.16 8.30
CA SER A 102 -13.90 -24.32 8.08
C SER A 102 -14.25 -23.55 9.34
N VAL A 103 -14.45 -22.25 9.18
CA VAL A 103 -14.92 -21.39 10.28
C VAL A 103 -16.42 -21.59 10.39
N SER A 104 -16.85 -22.53 11.27
CA SER A 104 -18.25 -22.84 11.44
C SER A 104 -19.00 -21.74 12.18
N ALA A 105 -20.24 -21.46 11.78
CA ALA A 105 -21.10 -20.50 12.47
C ALA A 105 -21.34 -20.90 13.94
N ALA A 106 -21.51 -22.19 14.21
CA ALA A 106 -21.71 -22.71 15.56
C ALA A 106 -20.49 -22.47 16.48
N ALA A 107 -19.25 -22.59 15.93
CA ALA A 107 -18.06 -22.27 16.70
C ALA A 107 -17.97 -20.76 17.02
N LEU A 108 -18.29 -19.91 16.06
CA LEU A 108 -18.33 -18.46 16.29
C LEU A 108 -19.43 -18.08 17.29
N GLU A 109 -20.58 -18.72 17.25
CA GLU A 109 -21.68 -18.50 18.17
C GLU A 109 -21.32 -18.88 19.62
N ALA A 110 -20.63 -20.00 19.81
CA ALA A 110 -20.18 -20.42 21.14
C ALA A 110 -19.12 -19.50 21.74
N LEU A 111 -18.28 -18.88 20.89
CA LEU A 111 -17.23 -17.96 21.32
C LEU A 111 -17.71 -16.51 21.44
N ALA A 112 -18.80 -16.15 20.76
CA ALA A 112 -19.30 -14.79 20.62
C ALA A 112 -19.47 -14.01 21.94
N PRO A 113 -19.95 -14.59 23.05
CA PRO A 113 -20.20 -13.81 24.26
C PRO A 113 -18.96 -13.16 24.88
N SER A 114 -17.81 -13.79 24.72
CA SER A 114 -16.56 -13.36 25.36
C SER A 114 -15.46 -12.93 24.40
N LEU A 115 -15.57 -13.30 23.12
CA LEU A 115 -14.54 -13.01 22.14
C LEU A 115 -14.44 -11.52 21.86
N ARG A 116 -13.22 -10.98 21.95
CA ARG A 116 -12.89 -9.56 21.74
C ARG A 116 -11.95 -9.36 20.57
N THR A 117 -11.06 -10.32 20.33
CA THR A 117 -10.12 -10.28 19.23
C THR A 117 -10.17 -11.56 18.42
N LEU A 118 -10.20 -11.41 17.10
CA LEU A 118 -10.22 -12.53 16.17
C LEU A 118 -9.20 -12.28 15.06
N ALA A 119 -8.25 -13.18 14.89
CA ALA A 119 -7.21 -13.08 13.89
C ALA A 119 -7.09 -14.35 13.04
N PHE A 120 -6.85 -14.17 11.75
CA PHE A 120 -6.51 -15.22 10.79
C PHE A 120 -5.17 -14.84 10.13
N LEU A 121 -4.22 -15.75 10.11
CA LEU A 121 -2.92 -15.57 9.47
C LEU A 121 -2.54 -16.83 8.68
N ASP A 122 -2.31 -16.67 7.39
CA ASP A 122 -1.98 -17.79 6.47
C ASP A 122 -2.97 -18.97 6.62
N CYS A 123 -4.26 -18.64 6.69
CA CYS A 123 -5.33 -19.58 6.97
C CYS A 123 -6.33 -19.62 5.80
N PRO A 124 -6.09 -20.43 4.74
CA PRO A 124 -6.92 -20.50 3.55
C PRO A 124 -8.29 -21.19 3.78
N ALA A 125 -8.81 -21.09 4.98
CA ALA A 125 -10.08 -21.65 5.38
C ALA A 125 -11.25 -21.10 4.56
N ALA A 126 -12.35 -21.85 4.49
CA ALA A 126 -13.58 -21.35 3.92
C ALA A 126 -14.15 -20.23 4.81
N PRO A 127 -14.56 -19.09 4.22
CA PRO A 127 -15.13 -17.99 5.01
C PRO A 127 -16.46 -18.39 5.64
N PRO A 128 -16.88 -17.71 6.72
CA PRO A 128 -18.21 -17.91 7.30
C PRO A 128 -19.30 -17.64 6.25
N ARG A 129 -20.23 -18.58 6.09
CA ARG A 129 -21.34 -18.45 5.11
C ARG A 129 -22.51 -17.63 5.64
N LEU A 130 -22.69 -17.60 6.95
CA LEU A 130 -23.74 -16.86 7.63
C LEU A 130 -23.20 -15.51 8.12
N LEU A 131 -24.09 -14.57 8.40
CA LEU A 131 -23.75 -13.31 9.06
C LEU A 131 -23.12 -13.59 10.44
N PRO A 132 -22.29 -12.68 10.95
CA PRO A 132 -21.71 -12.85 12.27
C PRO A 132 -22.82 -12.88 13.33
N PRO A 133 -22.70 -13.72 14.37
CA PRO A 133 -23.62 -13.69 15.51
C PRO A 133 -23.69 -12.28 16.10
N GLU A 134 -24.87 -11.87 16.54
CA GLU A 134 -25.10 -10.51 17.06
C GLU A 134 -24.17 -10.19 18.24
N GLN A 135 -23.97 -11.14 19.14
CA GLN A 135 -23.06 -10.99 20.29
C GLN A 135 -21.58 -10.83 19.84
N LEU A 136 -21.19 -11.54 18.77
CA LEU A 136 -19.85 -11.36 18.19
C LEU A 136 -19.71 -9.97 17.56
N ALA A 137 -20.72 -9.56 16.79
CA ALA A 137 -20.73 -8.26 16.12
C ALA A 137 -20.67 -7.10 17.13
N ALA A 138 -21.34 -7.23 18.26
CA ALA A 138 -21.33 -6.26 19.35
C ALA A 138 -20.07 -6.32 20.23
N GLY A 139 -19.45 -7.50 20.36
CA GLY A 139 -18.35 -7.73 21.29
C GLY A 139 -16.95 -7.56 20.72
N LEU A 140 -16.81 -7.72 19.40
CA LEU A 140 -15.49 -7.74 18.74
C LEU A 140 -14.97 -6.31 18.51
N TRP A 141 -13.77 -6.04 18.98
CA TRP A 141 -13.11 -4.74 18.82
C TRP A 141 -11.86 -4.81 17.93
N TYR A 142 -11.30 -6.00 17.73
CA TYR A 142 -10.16 -6.22 16.87
C TYR A 142 -10.44 -7.38 15.91
N PHE A 143 -10.29 -7.14 14.61
CA PHE A 143 -10.36 -8.16 13.58
C PHE A 143 -9.16 -8.05 12.63
N SER A 144 -8.47 -9.17 12.44
CA SER A 144 -7.36 -9.25 11.48
C SER A 144 -7.49 -10.49 10.60
N CYS A 145 -7.28 -10.31 9.30
CA CYS A 145 -7.29 -11.37 8.31
C CYS A 145 -6.17 -11.13 7.28
N THR A 146 -5.08 -11.89 7.40
CA THR A 146 -3.90 -11.72 6.55
C THR A 146 -3.64 -13.00 5.78
N ALA A 147 -3.54 -12.92 4.45
CA ALA A 147 -3.35 -14.06 3.55
C ALA A 147 -4.26 -15.24 3.87
N SER A 148 -5.50 -14.94 4.27
CA SER A 148 -6.42 -15.90 4.88
C SER A 148 -7.80 -15.80 4.25
N LEU A 149 -8.64 -16.78 4.55
CA LEU A 149 -10.04 -16.86 4.07
C LEU A 149 -10.13 -16.61 2.56
N ARG A 150 -10.45 -17.61 1.77
CA ARG A 150 -10.43 -17.56 0.28
C ARG A 150 -11.16 -16.35 -0.31
N ARG A 151 -12.20 -15.85 0.37
CA ARG A 151 -12.98 -14.66 -0.01
C ARG A 151 -13.82 -14.17 1.17
N LEU A 152 -13.56 -12.99 1.68
CA LEU A 152 -14.28 -12.44 2.82
C LEU A 152 -15.42 -11.52 2.34
N SER A 153 -16.61 -11.67 2.92
CA SER A 153 -17.77 -10.86 2.56
C SER A 153 -17.68 -9.45 3.17
N THR A 154 -17.85 -8.43 2.34
CA THR A 154 -17.94 -7.02 2.78
C THR A 154 -19.15 -6.79 3.68
N VAL A 155 -20.29 -7.47 3.41
CA VAL A 155 -21.49 -7.42 4.24
C VAL A 155 -21.24 -8.07 5.61
N TRP A 156 -20.43 -9.14 5.66
CA TRP A 156 -20.06 -9.76 6.94
C TRP A 156 -19.24 -8.80 7.81
N LEU A 157 -18.24 -8.12 7.19
CA LEU A 157 -17.43 -7.12 7.87
C LEU A 157 -18.25 -5.93 8.36
N SER A 158 -19.17 -5.41 7.56
CA SER A 158 -19.98 -4.23 7.92
C SER A 158 -20.89 -4.44 9.13
N ARG A 159 -21.11 -5.68 9.55
CA ARG A 159 -21.86 -5.99 10.78
C ARG A 159 -21.03 -5.84 12.06
N LEU A 160 -19.70 -5.77 11.96
CA LEU A 160 -18.80 -5.64 13.10
C LEU A 160 -18.66 -4.17 13.52
N ALA A 161 -19.75 -3.56 13.98
CA ALA A 161 -19.86 -2.12 14.21
C ALA A 161 -18.93 -1.56 15.30
N ASN A 162 -18.55 -2.38 16.28
CA ASN A 162 -17.75 -1.96 17.43
C ASN A 162 -16.23 -2.14 17.26
N LEU A 163 -15.79 -2.43 16.02
CA LEU A 163 -14.36 -2.54 15.75
C LEU A 163 -13.63 -1.21 15.98
N THR A 164 -12.52 -1.29 16.70
CA THR A 164 -11.52 -0.23 16.79
C THR A 164 -10.39 -0.45 15.80
N ASP A 165 -10.12 -1.72 15.47
CA ASP A 165 -9.09 -2.15 14.53
C ASP A 165 -9.64 -3.15 13.52
N LEU A 166 -9.56 -2.79 12.25
CA LEU A 166 -9.86 -3.68 11.13
C LEU A 166 -8.65 -3.80 10.21
N THR A 167 -8.09 -5.01 10.12
CA THR A 167 -6.99 -5.32 9.22
C THR A 167 -7.39 -6.48 8.30
N VAL A 168 -7.41 -6.23 6.99
CA VAL A 168 -7.54 -7.25 5.94
C VAL A 168 -6.42 -7.03 4.94
N THR A 169 -5.50 -7.99 4.87
CA THR A 169 -4.33 -7.89 4.00
C THR A 169 -4.17 -9.17 3.19
N ASP A 170 -3.85 -9.03 1.90
CA ASP A 170 -3.64 -10.16 0.98
C ASP A 170 -4.82 -11.16 0.99
N THR A 171 -6.02 -10.66 1.24
CA THR A 171 -7.25 -11.43 1.33
C THR A 171 -8.32 -10.77 0.47
N PRO A 172 -8.79 -11.42 -0.61
CA PRO A 172 -9.77 -10.80 -1.50
C PRO A 172 -11.13 -10.65 -0.82
N LEU A 173 -11.65 -9.45 -0.84
CA LEU A 173 -13.03 -9.19 -0.43
C LEU A 173 -14.00 -9.63 -1.53
N ALA A 174 -15.17 -10.09 -1.11
CA ALA A 174 -16.24 -10.45 -2.03
C ALA A 174 -16.86 -9.18 -2.60
N THR A 175 -16.50 -8.89 -3.84
CA THR A 175 -16.92 -7.69 -4.55
C THR A 175 -18.28 -7.88 -5.23
N GLY A 176 -19.17 -6.93 -5.07
CA GLY A 176 -20.50 -6.92 -5.68
C GLY A 176 -21.03 -5.52 -6.01
N SER A 177 -20.37 -4.47 -5.55
CA SER A 177 -20.80 -3.07 -5.71
C SER A 177 -19.59 -2.15 -5.90
N PRO A 178 -19.70 -1.09 -6.71
CA PRO A 178 -18.64 -0.07 -6.84
C PRO A 178 -18.41 0.78 -5.58
N SER A 179 -19.21 0.61 -4.55
CA SER A 179 -19.14 1.37 -3.29
C SER A 179 -18.76 0.49 -2.09
N GLU A 180 -17.93 -0.54 -2.30
CA GLU A 180 -17.63 -1.57 -1.29
C GLU A 180 -16.99 -1.02 -0.02
N LEU A 181 -16.05 -0.08 -0.14
CA LEU A 181 -15.43 0.56 1.02
C LEU A 181 -16.47 1.28 1.87
N ALA A 182 -17.39 2.04 1.25
CA ALA A 182 -18.46 2.72 1.96
C ALA A 182 -19.39 1.74 2.70
N VAL A 183 -19.65 0.56 2.12
CA VAL A 183 -20.43 -0.50 2.77
C VAL A 183 -19.68 -1.05 3.99
N VAL A 184 -18.39 -1.31 3.89
CA VAL A 184 -17.60 -1.84 5.02
C VAL A 184 -17.61 -0.87 6.20
N ILE A 185 -17.37 0.42 5.96
CA ILE A 185 -17.20 1.41 7.04
C ILE A 185 -18.52 2.06 7.51
N SER A 186 -19.67 1.73 6.89
CA SER A 186 -20.94 2.44 7.08
C SER A 186 -21.45 2.53 8.53
N HIS A 187 -20.97 1.67 9.42
CA HIS A 187 -21.39 1.59 10.81
C HIS A 187 -20.22 1.42 11.79
N MET A 188 -18.99 1.81 11.40
CA MET A 188 -17.77 1.60 12.20
C MET A 188 -17.31 2.90 12.88
N ASP A 189 -18.19 3.52 13.68
CA ASP A 189 -17.95 4.82 14.32
C ASP A 189 -16.78 4.82 15.33
N HIS A 190 -16.40 3.64 15.82
CA HIS A 190 -15.32 3.45 16.79
C HIS A 190 -13.95 3.15 16.16
N LEU A 191 -13.90 3.07 14.83
CA LEU A 191 -12.71 2.64 14.12
C LEU A 191 -11.56 3.66 14.26
N THR A 192 -10.42 3.20 14.76
CA THR A 192 -9.19 3.98 14.88
C THR A 192 -8.14 3.59 13.85
N ARG A 193 -8.14 2.33 13.42
CA ARG A 193 -7.24 1.80 12.41
C ARG A 193 -8.00 0.97 11.37
N LEU A 194 -7.84 1.33 10.11
CA LEU A 194 -8.38 0.62 8.96
C LEU A 194 -7.26 0.27 7.99
N THR A 195 -7.02 -1.01 7.79
CA THR A 195 -6.11 -1.54 6.79
C THR A 195 -6.86 -2.53 5.91
N LEU A 196 -7.06 -2.18 4.65
CA LEU A 196 -7.62 -3.05 3.62
C LEU A 196 -6.63 -3.06 2.43
N SER A 197 -5.48 -3.71 2.63
CA SER A 197 -4.39 -3.72 1.66
C SER A 197 -4.41 -5.00 0.83
N ASN A 198 -4.24 -4.87 -0.50
CA ASN A 198 -4.32 -6.00 -1.45
C ASN A 198 -5.57 -6.87 -1.24
N ALA A 199 -6.70 -6.18 -1.03
CA ALA A 199 -7.99 -6.78 -0.73
C ALA A 199 -8.94 -6.85 -1.93
N ASN A 200 -8.44 -6.56 -3.14
CA ASN A 200 -9.20 -6.50 -4.39
C ASN A 200 -10.36 -5.49 -4.37
N LEU A 201 -10.25 -4.43 -3.56
CA LEU A 201 -11.24 -3.35 -3.54
C LEU A 201 -11.23 -2.60 -4.87
N SER A 202 -12.42 -2.25 -5.33
CA SER A 202 -12.66 -1.44 -6.54
C SER A 202 -13.67 -0.34 -6.28
N GLY A 203 -13.91 0.50 -7.30
CA GLY A 203 -14.82 1.63 -7.19
C GLY A 203 -14.11 2.90 -6.72
N PHE A 204 -14.75 3.68 -5.88
CA PHE A 204 -14.30 5.02 -5.52
C PHE A 204 -14.12 5.18 -4.01
N LEU A 205 -13.30 6.16 -3.62
CA LEU A 205 -13.25 6.58 -2.22
C LEU A 205 -14.60 7.16 -1.79
N PRO A 206 -15.07 6.91 -0.57
CA PRO A 206 -16.36 7.39 -0.11
C PRO A 206 -16.38 8.92 0.05
N HIS A 207 -17.50 9.53 -0.29
CA HIS A 207 -17.74 10.95 -0.04
C HIS A 207 -18.21 11.24 1.40
N HIS A 208 -18.56 10.21 2.15
CA HIS A 208 -18.94 10.32 3.55
C HIS A 208 -18.14 9.31 4.37
N TRP A 209 -17.41 9.82 5.33
CA TRP A 209 -16.58 9.03 6.24
C TRP A 209 -17.27 8.94 7.60
N HIS A 210 -17.67 7.72 7.98
CA HIS A 210 -18.34 7.45 9.26
C HIS A 210 -17.35 7.03 10.36
N CYS A 211 -16.08 7.38 10.25
CA CYS A 211 -15.01 6.98 11.16
C CYS A 211 -14.28 8.20 11.74
N PRO A 212 -14.92 9.01 12.61
CA PRO A 212 -14.35 10.27 13.10
C PRO A 212 -13.06 10.08 13.93
N ASN A 213 -12.86 8.89 14.49
CA ASN A 213 -11.72 8.56 15.34
C ASN A 213 -10.56 7.91 14.56
N LEU A 214 -10.65 7.87 13.23
CA LEU A 214 -9.65 7.17 12.41
C LEU A 214 -8.31 7.89 12.45
N THR A 215 -7.27 7.20 12.90
CA THR A 215 -5.90 7.70 12.96
C THR A 215 -5.01 7.11 11.88
N ARG A 216 -5.34 5.91 11.40
CA ARG A 216 -4.58 5.23 10.34
C ARG A 216 -5.51 4.65 9.28
N LEU A 217 -5.28 5.03 8.03
CA LEU A 217 -5.97 4.51 6.86
C LEU A 217 -4.96 3.95 5.87
N ASP A 218 -5.04 2.65 5.60
CA ASP A 218 -4.26 1.98 4.57
C ASP A 218 -5.20 1.21 3.61
N LEU A 219 -5.31 1.72 2.39
CA LEU A 219 -6.07 1.14 1.29
C LEU A 219 -5.15 0.76 0.13
N SER A 220 -3.87 0.54 0.40
CA SER A 220 -2.86 0.29 -0.62
C SER A 220 -3.09 -0.99 -1.42
N ARG A 221 -2.52 -1.05 -2.63
CA ARG A 221 -2.54 -2.23 -3.50
C ARG A 221 -3.95 -2.73 -3.84
N ASN A 222 -4.84 -1.82 -4.16
CA ASN A 222 -6.21 -2.11 -4.58
C ASN A 222 -6.47 -1.61 -6.00
N ARG A 223 -7.74 -1.52 -6.39
CA ARG A 223 -8.19 -1.02 -7.69
C ARG A 223 -9.11 0.18 -7.55
N ILE A 224 -8.91 0.98 -6.51
CA ILE A 224 -9.70 2.17 -6.22
C ILE A 224 -9.38 3.21 -7.28
N ALA A 225 -10.42 3.77 -7.91
CA ALA A 225 -10.31 4.71 -9.01
C ALA A 225 -10.93 6.07 -8.66
N GLY A 226 -10.88 7.02 -9.61
CA GLY A 226 -11.42 8.37 -9.43
C GLY A 226 -10.51 9.28 -8.62
N SER A 227 -11.01 10.42 -8.21
CA SER A 227 -10.25 11.41 -7.44
C SER A 227 -10.28 11.13 -5.94
N ILE A 228 -9.29 11.65 -5.23
CA ILE A 228 -9.34 11.77 -3.77
C ILE A 228 -10.35 12.87 -3.45
N PRO A 229 -11.47 12.56 -2.75
CA PRO A 229 -12.50 13.58 -2.48
C PRO A 229 -12.03 14.55 -1.39
N ASP A 230 -12.46 15.82 -1.49
CA ASP A 230 -12.15 16.83 -0.48
C ASP A 230 -12.65 16.44 0.91
N THR A 231 -13.70 15.63 0.97
CA THR A 231 -14.25 15.10 2.23
C THR A 231 -13.31 14.16 2.98
N ILE A 232 -12.13 13.82 2.43
CA ILE A 232 -11.07 13.13 3.19
C ILE A 232 -10.69 13.92 4.46
N THR A 233 -10.89 15.24 4.47
CA THR A 233 -10.65 16.12 5.61
C THR A 233 -11.58 15.87 6.81
N LEU A 234 -12.68 15.14 6.61
CA LEU A 234 -13.52 14.66 7.72
C LEU A 234 -12.78 13.70 8.66
N LEU A 235 -11.66 13.12 8.19
CA LEU A 235 -10.76 12.29 9.00
C LEU A 235 -9.75 13.16 9.77
N ALA A 236 -10.22 14.12 10.55
CA ALA A 236 -9.39 15.16 11.18
C ALA A 236 -8.26 14.62 12.08
N GLY A 237 -8.43 13.42 12.65
CA GLY A 237 -7.45 12.76 13.51
C GLY A 237 -6.42 11.90 12.79
N ILE A 238 -6.44 11.87 11.43
CA ILE A 238 -5.61 10.95 10.68
C ILE A 238 -4.13 11.33 10.77
N THR A 239 -3.30 10.36 11.12
CA THR A 239 -1.84 10.51 11.20
C THR A 239 -1.13 9.82 10.04
N HIS A 240 -1.69 8.73 9.51
CA HIS A 240 -1.11 7.96 8.42
C HIS A 240 -2.15 7.71 7.34
N LEU A 241 -1.89 8.19 6.15
CA LEU A 241 -2.71 8.00 4.96
C LEU A 241 -1.91 7.25 3.89
N ASN A 242 -2.29 6.02 3.59
CA ASN A 242 -1.70 5.20 2.54
C ASN A 242 -2.76 4.81 1.51
N LEU A 243 -2.69 5.42 0.33
CA LEU A 243 -3.54 5.12 -0.83
C LEU A 243 -2.70 4.60 -2.01
N SER A 244 -1.47 4.18 -1.76
CA SER A 244 -0.52 3.77 -2.80
C SER A 244 -0.98 2.56 -3.61
N SER A 245 -0.47 2.44 -4.83
CA SER A 245 -0.75 1.30 -5.71
C SER A 245 -2.26 1.09 -5.95
N ASN A 246 -2.91 2.13 -6.44
CA ASN A 246 -4.30 2.16 -6.85
C ASN A 246 -4.45 2.74 -8.27
N ALA A 247 -5.68 3.02 -8.70
CA ALA A 247 -6.00 3.66 -9.98
C ALA A 247 -6.53 5.09 -9.79
N LEU A 248 -6.09 5.79 -8.74
CA LEU A 248 -6.53 7.15 -8.43
C LEU A 248 -6.06 8.14 -9.48
N THR A 249 -6.92 9.10 -9.80
CA THR A 249 -6.73 10.13 -10.82
C THR A 249 -7.05 11.52 -10.27
N GLY A 250 -6.89 12.56 -11.09
CA GLY A 250 -7.16 13.94 -10.66
C GLY A 250 -6.01 14.52 -9.86
N HIS A 251 -6.28 15.54 -9.05
CA HIS A 251 -5.29 16.28 -8.30
C HIS A 251 -5.22 15.83 -6.84
N ILE A 252 -4.09 16.09 -6.19
CA ILE A 252 -4.02 16.05 -4.73
C ILE A 252 -4.92 17.16 -4.21
N PRO A 253 -5.91 16.87 -3.33
CA PRO A 253 -6.84 17.89 -2.84
C PRO A 253 -6.11 19.02 -2.13
N ALA A 254 -6.46 20.28 -2.42
CA ALA A 254 -5.87 21.42 -1.74
C ALA A 254 -6.15 21.41 -0.22
N TYR A 255 -7.26 20.83 0.19
CA TYR A 255 -7.64 20.71 1.61
C TYR A 255 -6.86 19.65 2.39
N ILE A 256 -5.90 18.93 1.76
CA ILE A 256 -5.07 17.95 2.50
C ILE A 256 -4.28 18.61 3.63
N GLY A 257 -3.97 19.91 3.50
CA GLY A 257 -3.32 20.72 4.53
C GLY A 257 -4.14 20.94 5.81
N ASP A 258 -5.44 20.65 5.78
CA ASP A 258 -6.31 20.75 6.97
C ASP A 258 -6.14 19.54 7.91
N LEU A 259 -5.50 18.47 7.43
CA LEU A 259 -5.21 17.27 8.21
C LEU A 259 -3.92 17.43 9.02
N ILE A 260 -3.92 18.38 9.93
CA ILE A 260 -2.73 18.84 10.69
C ILE A 260 -2.01 17.75 11.50
N SER A 261 -2.67 16.63 11.76
CA SER A 261 -2.09 15.49 12.48
C SER A 261 -1.31 14.52 11.57
N LEU A 262 -1.27 14.77 10.24
CA LEU A 262 -0.60 13.88 9.30
C LEU A 262 0.90 13.82 9.55
N THR A 263 1.40 12.61 9.77
CA THR A 263 2.83 12.31 9.88
C THR A 263 3.35 11.58 8.63
N ALA A 264 2.50 10.80 7.98
CA ALA A 264 2.89 10.04 6.78
C ALA A 264 1.78 10.04 5.73
N VAL A 265 2.15 10.38 4.50
CA VAL A 265 1.30 10.36 3.31
C VAL A 265 1.99 9.54 2.23
N ASP A 266 1.35 8.47 1.78
CA ASP A 266 1.78 7.66 0.64
C ASP A 266 0.67 7.60 -0.42
N LEU A 267 0.87 8.31 -1.53
CA LEU A 267 0.00 8.34 -2.70
C LEU A 267 0.70 7.73 -3.92
N SER A 268 1.82 7.06 -3.74
CA SER A 268 2.64 6.54 -4.83
C SER A 268 1.92 5.51 -5.69
N ASN A 269 2.42 5.34 -6.90
CA ASN A 269 1.92 4.33 -7.84
C ASN A 269 0.42 4.47 -8.10
N ASN A 270 0.02 5.65 -8.56
CA ASN A 270 -1.32 6.03 -9.00
C ASN A 270 -1.26 6.76 -10.35
N SER A 271 -2.33 7.45 -10.73
CA SER A 271 -2.40 8.31 -11.93
C SER A 271 -2.75 9.75 -11.57
N LEU A 272 -2.32 10.22 -10.40
CA LEU A 272 -2.54 11.59 -9.94
C LEU A 272 -1.78 12.59 -10.81
N SER A 273 -2.36 13.77 -11.04
CA SER A 273 -1.85 14.82 -11.91
C SER A 273 -1.88 16.19 -11.23
N GLY A 274 -1.35 17.21 -11.92
CA GLY A 274 -1.23 18.56 -11.34
C GLY A 274 -0.04 18.70 -10.40
N GLY A 275 0.09 19.85 -9.74
CA GLY A 275 1.18 20.16 -8.83
C GLY A 275 0.94 19.67 -7.40
N ILE A 276 1.98 19.78 -6.58
CA ILE A 276 1.88 19.60 -5.13
C ILE A 276 1.20 20.85 -4.55
N PRO A 277 0.06 20.73 -3.84
CA PRO A 277 -0.64 21.87 -3.27
C PRO A 277 0.22 22.62 -2.23
N GLU A 278 0.16 23.95 -2.25
CA GLU A 278 0.90 24.79 -1.31
C GLU A 278 0.47 24.55 0.16
N THR A 279 -0.76 24.13 0.35
CA THR A 279 -1.31 23.78 1.67
C THR A 279 -0.62 22.61 2.35
N VAL A 280 0.15 21.78 1.62
CA VAL A 280 1.01 20.76 2.25
C VAL A 280 2.02 21.41 3.20
N SER A 281 2.41 22.69 2.96
CA SER A 281 3.30 23.45 3.86
C SER A 281 2.73 23.65 5.25
N THR A 282 1.40 23.57 5.43
CA THR A 282 0.72 23.75 6.73
C THR A 282 0.69 22.49 7.59
N LEU A 283 1.28 21.37 7.13
CA LEU A 283 1.35 20.12 7.88
C LEU A 283 2.59 20.08 8.80
N PRO A 284 2.45 20.39 10.10
CA PRO A 284 3.60 20.60 10.98
C PRO A 284 4.33 19.31 11.34
N GLU A 285 3.60 18.19 11.36
CA GLU A 285 4.09 16.87 11.81
C GLU A 285 4.50 15.95 10.64
N LEU A 286 4.46 16.43 9.38
CA LEU A 286 4.70 15.57 8.23
C LEU A 286 6.17 15.13 8.16
N GLU A 287 6.39 13.84 8.29
CA GLU A 287 7.70 13.18 8.23
C GLU A 287 7.95 12.46 6.91
N VAL A 288 6.89 11.87 6.32
CA VAL A 288 6.98 11.04 5.11
C VAL A 288 6.00 11.56 4.06
N LEU A 289 6.53 11.94 2.90
CA LEU A 289 5.75 12.31 1.72
C LEU A 289 6.21 11.47 0.54
N ASN A 290 5.41 10.49 0.15
CA ASN A 290 5.66 9.62 -0.99
C ASN A 290 4.64 9.87 -2.11
N LEU A 291 5.08 10.51 -3.18
CA LEU A 291 4.30 10.84 -4.37
C LEU A 291 4.82 10.14 -5.62
N GLY A 292 5.78 9.22 -5.48
CA GLY A 292 6.45 8.54 -6.59
C GLY A 292 5.50 7.79 -7.51
N SER A 293 5.88 7.66 -8.78
CA SER A 293 5.12 6.90 -9.80
C SER A 293 3.68 7.40 -9.97
N ASN A 294 3.56 8.67 -10.36
CA ASN A 294 2.31 9.34 -10.71
C ASN A 294 2.46 10.11 -12.02
N ARG A 295 1.57 11.06 -12.30
CA ARG A 295 1.61 12.01 -13.43
C ARG A 295 1.63 13.46 -12.92
N LEU A 296 2.21 13.68 -11.74
CA LEU A 296 2.31 15.01 -11.15
C LEU A 296 3.25 15.87 -12.01
N ASN A 297 2.90 17.14 -12.18
CA ASN A 297 3.59 18.05 -13.09
C ASN A 297 3.78 19.45 -12.49
N GLY A 298 4.43 20.32 -13.25
CA GLY A 298 4.82 21.65 -12.79
C GLY A 298 6.10 21.62 -11.96
N SER A 299 6.45 22.76 -11.39
CA SER A 299 7.67 22.89 -10.60
C SER A 299 7.52 22.30 -9.19
N ILE A 300 8.59 21.75 -8.65
CA ILE A 300 8.63 21.30 -7.27
C ILE A 300 8.61 22.52 -6.34
N PRO A 301 7.65 22.62 -5.41
CA PRO A 301 7.54 23.81 -4.55
C PRO A 301 8.70 23.96 -3.58
N PRO A 302 9.28 25.19 -3.44
CA PRO A 302 10.39 25.46 -2.53
C PRO A 302 10.05 25.24 -1.04
N PHE A 303 8.77 25.41 -0.64
CA PHE A 303 8.35 25.24 0.75
C PHE A 303 8.66 23.85 1.33
N LEU A 304 8.78 22.81 0.49
CA LEU A 304 9.18 21.48 0.95
C LEU A 304 10.54 21.51 1.69
N SER A 305 11.44 22.42 1.31
CA SER A 305 12.73 22.58 1.98
C SER A 305 12.62 23.24 3.35
N GLU A 306 11.53 23.94 3.62
CA GLU A 306 11.23 24.63 4.86
C GLU A 306 10.56 23.73 5.91
N MET A 307 10.00 22.60 5.48
CA MET A 307 9.34 21.62 6.35
C MET A 307 10.36 20.87 7.21
N MET A 308 10.55 21.34 8.45
CA MET A 308 11.60 20.84 9.35
C MET A 308 11.40 19.40 9.79
N GLY A 309 10.16 18.93 9.86
CA GLY A 309 9.80 17.56 10.22
C GLY A 309 10.05 16.52 9.12
N LEU A 310 10.15 16.97 7.85
CA LEU A 310 10.24 16.06 6.70
C LEU A 310 11.54 15.24 6.72
N LYS A 311 11.41 13.92 6.68
CA LYS A 311 12.50 12.93 6.73
C LYS A 311 12.61 12.10 5.45
N GLU A 312 11.48 11.86 4.78
CA GLU A 312 11.43 11.05 3.56
C GLU A 312 10.59 11.78 2.50
N LEU A 313 11.19 12.01 1.34
CA LEU A 313 10.58 12.67 0.18
C LEU A 313 10.83 11.83 -1.06
N ASN A 314 9.76 11.28 -1.62
CA ASN A 314 9.81 10.55 -2.89
C ASN A 314 8.94 11.24 -3.93
N LEU A 315 9.57 11.72 -5.00
CA LEU A 315 8.98 12.41 -6.15
C LEU A 315 9.30 11.67 -7.47
N GLU A 316 9.92 10.47 -7.40
CA GLU A 316 10.41 9.75 -8.58
C GLU A 316 9.28 9.39 -9.56
N ASN A 317 9.62 9.24 -10.85
CA ASN A 317 8.70 8.80 -11.90
C ASN A 317 7.41 9.62 -11.96
N ASN A 318 7.58 10.94 -12.17
CA ASN A 318 6.51 11.90 -12.39
C ASN A 318 6.83 12.78 -13.61
N ASP A 319 6.05 13.82 -13.85
CA ASP A 319 6.23 14.79 -14.93
C ASP A 319 6.68 16.17 -14.41
N PHE A 320 7.33 16.23 -13.24
CA PHE A 320 7.86 17.48 -12.70
C PHE A 320 8.89 18.12 -13.61
N ASP A 321 8.90 19.45 -13.65
CA ASP A 321 9.74 20.25 -14.51
C ASP A 321 10.53 21.33 -13.75
N GLY A 322 11.41 22.01 -14.48
CA GLY A 322 12.22 23.10 -13.96
C GLY A 322 13.43 22.65 -13.14
N MET A 323 13.88 23.55 -12.29
CA MET A 323 15.07 23.33 -11.47
C MET A 323 14.71 22.85 -10.08
N LEU A 324 15.43 21.84 -9.58
CA LEU A 324 15.27 21.33 -8.22
C LEU A 324 15.56 22.44 -7.20
N PRO A 325 14.58 22.85 -6.37
CA PRO A 325 14.71 24.03 -5.51
C PRO A 325 15.42 23.74 -4.17
N PHE A 326 16.14 22.63 -4.07
CA PHE A 326 16.70 22.13 -2.81
C PHE A 326 18.18 22.44 -2.66
N SER A 327 18.60 22.77 -1.43
CA SER A 327 20.00 22.89 -1.06
C SER A 327 20.59 21.56 -0.61
N ALA A 328 21.91 21.40 -0.70
CA ALA A 328 22.62 20.22 -0.20
C ALA A 328 22.33 19.97 1.30
N ARG A 329 22.21 21.05 2.10
CA ARG A 329 21.87 20.97 3.52
C ARG A 329 20.49 20.36 3.75
N PHE A 330 19.48 20.70 2.94
CA PHE A 330 18.15 20.10 3.05
C PHE A 330 18.21 18.63 2.70
N LEU A 331 18.80 18.28 1.56
CA LEU A 331 18.87 16.89 1.09
C LEU A 331 19.65 15.98 2.05
N SER A 332 20.71 16.48 2.69
CA SER A 332 21.46 15.71 3.70
C SER A 332 20.68 15.46 5.01
N ARG A 333 19.63 16.21 5.26
CA ARG A 333 18.74 16.01 6.40
C ARG A 333 17.74 14.88 6.16
N LEU A 334 17.38 14.64 4.89
CA LEU A 334 16.44 13.59 4.53
C LEU A 334 17.08 12.20 4.69
N ARG A 335 16.33 11.25 5.22
CA ARG A 335 16.70 9.84 5.26
C ARG A 335 16.55 9.19 3.90
N VAL A 336 15.52 9.62 3.16
CA VAL A 336 15.23 9.16 1.80
C VAL A 336 14.88 10.37 0.95
N PHE A 337 15.59 10.55 -0.15
CA PHE A 337 15.25 11.47 -1.21
C PHE A 337 15.29 10.75 -2.55
N ARG A 338 14.22 10.86 -3.33
CA ARG A 338 14.12 10.31 -4.68
C ARG A 338 13.42 11.30 -5.60
N ALA A 339 14.01 11.57 -6.76
CA ALA A 339 13.44 12.46 -7.77
C ALA A 339 13.75 12.00 -9.21
N ALA A 340 14.33 10.82 -9.36
CA ALA A 340 14.63 10.23 -10.67
C ALA A 340 13.37 10.01 -11.52
N GLY A 341 13.52 9.87 -12.82
CA GLY A 341 12.39 9.60 -13.72
C GLY A 341 11.50 10.79 -14.03
N ASN A 342 11.94 12.02 -13.69
CA ASN A 342 11.30 13.28 -14.10
C ASN A 342 12.11 13.88 -15.24
N SER A 343 11.72 13.63 -16.48
CA SER A 343 12.52 13.93 -17.68
C SER A 343 12.80 15.42 -17.93
N LYS A 344 11.97 16.30 -17.35
CA LYS A 344 12.07 17.77 -17.49
C LYS A 344 12.67 18.44 -16.25
N LEU A 345 13.00 17.67 -15.22
CA LEU A 345 13.61 18.17 -13.99
C LEU A 345 15.12 18.19 -14.12
N CYS A 346 15.75 19.24 -13.63
CA CYS A 346 17.21 19.33 -13.58
C CYS A 346 17.71 19.92 -12.26
N TYR A 347 19.00 19.79 -11.96
CA TYR A 347 19.62 20.39 -10.78
C TYR A 347 20.74 21.36 -11.15
N ASN A 348 20.97 22.36 -10.30
CA ASN A 348 22.05 23.31 -10.46
C ASN A 348 23.37 22.74 -9.90
N ARG A 349 24.35 22.51 -10.78
CA ARG A 349 25.70 22.01 -10.43
C ARG A 349 26.46 22.89 -9.44
N SER A 350 26.16 24.19 -9.38
CA SER A 350 26.82 25.09 -8.42
C SER A 350 26.26 24.97 -7.00
N VAL A 351 25.07 24.33 -6.85
CA VAL A 351 24.35 24.19 -5.57
C VAL A 351 24.42 22.75 -5.05
N LEU A 352 24.34 21.78 -5.96
CA LEU A 352 24.28 20.35 -5.64
C LEU A 352 25.40 19.59 -6.37
N ALA A 353 26.07 18.71 -5.66
CA ALA A 353 26.95 17.71 -6.26
C ALA A 353 26.10 16.59 -6.91
N GLU A 354 26.65 15.97 -7.96
CA GLU A 354 25.99 14.90 -8.71
C GLU A 354 25.56 13.72 -7.83
N GLU A 355 26.35 13.39 -6.82
CA GLU A 355 26.10 12.31 -5.85
C GLU A 355 24.85 12.53 -5.02
N VAL A 356 24.42 13.79 -4.84
CA VAL A 356 23.27 14.17 -4.03
C VAL A 356 21.98 14.23 -4.87
N ALA A 357 22.11 14.53 -6.17
CA ALA A 357 20.99 14.68 -7.10
C ALA A 357 20.68 13.37 -7.85
N VAL A 358 20.79 12.24 -7.20
CA VAL A 358 20.71 10.89 -7.78
C VAL A 358 19.54 10.75 -8.76
N GLY A 359 19.87 10.50 -10.02
CA GLY A 359 18.90 10.23 -11.08
C GLY A 359 18.24 11.47 -11.69
N VAL A 360 18.66 12.69 -11.33
CA VAL A 360 18.24 13.96 -11.96
C VAL A 360 19.38 14.48 -12.82
N ALA A 361 19.10 14.97 -14.03
CA ALA A 361 20.10 15.53 -14.92
C ALA A 361 20.54 16.93 -14.45
N PRO A 362 21.79 17.37 -14.73
CA PRO A 362 22.16 18.74 -14.48
C PRO A 362 21.44 19.71 -15.44
N CYS A 363 21.21 20.95 -14.99
CA CYS A 363 20.68 22.01 -15.86
C CYS A 363 21.76 22.56 -16.81
N ASP A 364 21.31 22.92 -17.99
CA ASP A 364 22.06 23.78 -18.90
C ASP A 364 21.99 25.26 -18.46
N LYS A 365 22.60 26.17 -19.24
CA LYS A 365 22.57 27.61 -18.98
C LYS A 365 21.18 28.25 -19.07
N TYR A 366 20.20 27.53 -19.63
CA TYR A 366 18.82 28.00 -19.78
C TYR A 366 17.88 27.37 -18.76
N GLY A 367 18.36 26.46 -17.91
CA GLY A 367 17.56 25.79 -16.90
C GLY A 367 16.84 24.52 -17.39
N PHE A 368 17.32 23.92 -18.50
CA PHE A 368 16.79 22.65 -19.00
C PHE A 368 17.76 21.50 -18.68
N PRO A 369 17.22 20.26 -18.53
CA PRO A 369 18.08 19.10 -18.29
C PRO A 369 19.00 18.84 -19.48
N VAL A 370 20.29 18.64 -19.20
CA VAL A 370 21.27 18.21 -20.19
C VAL A 370 21.02 16.74 -20.48
N THR A 371 20.43 16.44 -21.64
CA THR A 371 20.29 15.06 -22.11
C THR A 371 21.65 14.56 -22.55
N ALA A 372 22.13 13.44 -21.97
CA ALA A 372 23.33 12.79 -22.51
C ALA A 372 23.10 12.43 -23.99
N PRO A 373 24.04 12.69 -24.89
CA PRO A 373 23.91 12.21 -26.26
C PRO A 373 23.74 10.70 -26.24
N PRO A 374 22.88 10.13 -27.12
CA PRO A 374 22.75 8.69 -27.21
C PRO A 374 24.13 8.08 -27.35
N ALA A 375 24.46 7.10 -26.53
CA ALA A 375 25.75 6.43 -26.56
C ALA A 375 25.97 5.97 -28.00
N ALA A 376 26.97 6.59 -28.67
CA ALA A 376 27.38 6.19 -30.01
C ALA A 376 27.76 4.72 -29.92
N THR A 377 27.00 3.86 -30.57
CA THR A 377 27.38 2.49 -30.82
C THR A 377 28.75 2.51 -31.46
N ALA A 378 29.76 2.12 -30.70
CA ALA A 378 31.12 1.96 -31.20
C ALA A 378 31.07 0.85 -32.28
N GLN A 379 30.83 1.24 -33.50
CA GLN A 379 31.14 0.38 -34.64
C GLN A 379 32.64 0.29 -34.73
N SER A 380 33.18 -0.87 -34.40
CA SER A 380 34.52 -1.28 -34.63
C SER A 380 34.78 -1.22 -36.14
N GLU A 381 35.37 -0.12 -36.62
CA GLU A 381 36.00 -0.09 -37.94
C GLU A 381 37.27 -0.91 -37.89
N LYS A 382 37.17 -2.12 -38.40
CA LYS A 382 38.30 -2.93 -38.80
C LYS A 382 38.80 -2.41 -40.15
N GLY A 383 39.89 -1.65 -40.11
CA GLY A 383 40.60 -1.23 -41.32
C GLY A 383 41.12 -2.43 -42.09
N THR A 384 40.84 -2.45 -43.36
CA THR A 384 41.69 -3.09 -44.37
C THR A 384 41.89 -2.10 -45.50
N ALA A 385 43.16 -1.81 -45.71
CA ALA A 385 43.68 -1.01 -46.81
C ALA A 385 43.60 -1.79 -48.13
N ASP A 386 43.69 -1.01 -49.17
CA ASP A 386 44.19 -1.23 -50.54
C ASP A 386 43.14 -1.38 -51.66
N HIS A 387 43.14 -0.48 -52.53
CA HIS A 387 43.68 -0.30 -53.86
C HIS A 387 42.82 0.59 -54.77
N ASP A 388 43.54 1.43 -55.46
CA ASP A 388 43.23 2.35 -56.53
C ASP A 388 42.29 1.78 -57.61
N ASP A 389 41.44 2.58 -58.22
CA ASP A 389 41.54 2.96 -59.64
C ASP A 389 40.44 3.94 -60.07
N ASP A 390 40.77 4.68 -61.05
CA ASP A 390 40.19 5.84 -61.72
C ASP A 390 38.82 5.63 -62.34
N GLY A 391 38.05 6.73 -62.49
CA GLY A 391 37.02 6.77 -63.51
C GLY A 391 35.87 7.77 -63.32
N ASP A 392 36.03 8.86 -63.97
CA ASP A 392 35.15 9.97 -64.39
C ASP A 392 33.59 9.82 -64.34
N ALA A 393 33.02 10.99 -64.01
CA ALA A 393 31.94 11.72 -64.70
C ALA A 393 30.46 11.48 -64.33
N ASP A 394 29.91 12.63 -63.99
CA ASP A 394 28.66 13.24 -64.48
C ASP A 394 27.33 12.97 -63.76
N GLY A 395 26.79 14.07 -63.32
CA GLY A 395 25.45 14.61 -63.52
C GLY A 395 24.24 14.00 -62.79
N GLY A 396 23.58 14.82 -62.05
CA GLY A 396 22.11 14.70 -61.96
C GLY A 396 21.47 14.79 -60.56
N ASP A 397 20.94 15.96 -60.26
CA ASP A 397 19.93 16.23 -59.27
C ASP A 397 18.83 15.18 -59.21
N ASP A 398 18.38 14.83 -58.00
CA ASP A 398 16.95 14.84 -57.72
C ASP A 398 16.62 14.55 -56.23
N ALA A 399 16.06 15.56 -55.60
CA ALA A 399 15.38 15.48 -54.33
C ALA A 399 14.12 14.60 -54.45
N ARG A 400 14.02 13.53 -53.64
CA ARG A 400 12.74 12.86 -53.41
C ARG A 400 12.54 12.49 -51.94
N GLY A 401 11.66 13.26 -51.30
CA GLY A 401 11.06 12.94 -50.04
C GLY A 401 10.31 11.60 -50.07
N GLY A 402 10.70 10.69 -49.19
CA GLY A 402 10.02 9.40 -49.03
C GLY A 402 8.62 9.57 -48.40
N ARG A 403 7.56 9.33 -49.20
CA ARG A 403 6.22 9.15 -48.72
C ARG A 403 6.09 7.74 -48.11
N PRO A 404 5.36 7.56 -46.97
CA PRO A 404 5.12 6.24 -46.44
C PRO A 404 4.23 5.42 -47.40
N SER A 405 4.52 4.14 -47.53
CA SER A 405 3.86 3.24 -48.46
C SER A 405 2.37 3.10 -48.15
N ALA A 406 1.54 3.10 -49.21
CA ALA A 406 0.08 2.99 -49.15
C ALA A 406 -0.44 1.71 -48.43
N VAL A 407 0.41 0.69 -48.27
CA VAL A 407 0.09 -0.58 -47.61
C VAL A 407 -0.06 -0.42 -46.09
N VAL A 408 0.76 0.47 -45.46
CA VAL A 408 0.69 0.71 -44.02
C VAL A 408 -0.57 1.52 -43.65
N LEU A 409 -1.00 2.43 -44.54
CA LEU A 409 -2.22 3.21 -44.34
C LEU A 409 -3.50 2.37 -44.47
N GLY A 410 -3.51 1.38 -45.39
CA GLY A 410 -4.66 0.51 -45.64
C GLY A 410 -4.94 -0.44 -44.47
N LEU A 411 -3.89 -0.96 -43.78
CA LEU A 411 -4.04 -1.84 -42.62
C LEU A 411 -4.56 -1.10 -41.39
N GLY A 412 -4.16 0.16 -41.17
CA GLY A 412 -4.64 0.98 -40.07
C GLY A 412 -6.13 1.32 -40.17
N ILE A 413 -6.61 1.64 -41.38
CA ILE A 413 -8.03 1.97 -41.63
C ILE A 413 -8.91 0.72 -41.55
N GLY A 414 -8.44 -0.43 -42.04
CA GLY A 414 -9.19 -1.69 -42.00
C GLY A 414 -9.44 -2.20 -40.58
N LEU A 415 -8.44 -2.12 -39.70
CA LEU A 415 -8.57 -2.52 -38.28
C LEU A 415 -9.50 -1.60 -37.50
N SER A 416 -9.50 -0.30 -37.79
CA SER A 416 -10.40 0.67 -37.15
C SER A 416 -11.86 0.43 -37.54
N CYS A 417 -12.15 0.15 -38.82
CA CYS A 417 -13.49 -0.16 -39.31
C CYS A 417 -14.04 -1.48 -38.70
N LEU A 418 -13.20 -2.51 -38.56
CA LEU A 418 -13.59 -3.78 -37.94
C LEU A 418 -13.97 -3.61 -36.47
N ALA A 419 -13.20 -2.83 -35.72
CA ALA A 419 -13.52 -2.53 -34.31
C ALA A 419 -14.86 -1.78 -34.18
N PHE A 420 -15.15 -0.83 -35.06
CA PHE A 420 -16.42 -0.10 -35.06
C PHE A 420 -17.61 -1.01 -35.37
N VAL A 421 -17.49 -1.92 -36.34
CA VAL A 421 -18.55 -2.88 -36.69
C VAL A 421 -18.83 -3.85 -35.54
N VAL A 422 -17.81 -4.33 -34.85
CA VAL A 422 -17.99 -5.22 -33.68
C VAL A 422 -18.69 -4.49 -32.53
N ILE A 423 -18.30 -3.24 -32.25
CA ILE A 423 -18.96 -2.43 -31.21
C ILE A 423 -20.43 -2.18 -31.56
N LEU A 424 -20.73 -1.88 -32.82
CA LEU A 424 -22.09 -1.62 -33.30
C LEU A 424 -22.96 -2.87 -33.21
N LEU A 425 -22.43 -4.05 -33.53
CA LEU A 425 -23.13 -5.34 -33.39
C LEU A 425 -23.39 -5.68 -31.91
N VAL A 426 -22.45 -5.42 -31.01
CA VAL A 426 -22.63 -5.62 -29.57
C VAL A 426 -23.68 -4.67 -28.99
N CYS A 427 -23.71 -3.41 -29.46
CA CYS A 427 -24.74 -2.45 -29.06
C CYS A 427 -26.13 -2.87 -29.57
N LEU A 428 -26.26 -3.33 -30.81
CA LEU A 428 -27.53 -3.80 -31.36
C LEU A 428 -28.05 -5.05 -30.65
N CYS A 429 -27.15 -5.98 -30.24
CA CYS A 429 -27.54 -7.15 -29.46
C CYS A 429 -27.99 -6.81 -28.02
N LYS A 430 -27.55 -5.65 -27.46
CA LYS A 430 -28.01 -5.18 -26.15
C LYS A 430 -29.33 -4.42 -26.18
N VAL A 431 -29.69 -3.84 -27.32
CA VAL A 431 -30.97 -3.09 -27.48
C VAL A 431 -32.12 -4.05 -27.84
N CYS A 432 -31.83 -5.23 -28.36
CA CYS A 432 -32.83 -6.25 -28.72
C CYS A 432 -33.05 -7.34 -27.63
N ARG A 433 -32.60 -7.09 -26.44
CA ARG A 433 -32.82 -7.95 -25.25
C ARG A 433 -33.49 -7.10 -24.14
#